data_12e7b21e96556b75687204c468ab2cf0
#
_entry.id   12e7b21e96556b75687204c468ab2cf0
#
_cell.length_a   1.000
_cell.length_b   1.000
_cell.length_c   1.000
_cell.angle_alpha   90.00
_cell.angle_beta   90.00
_cell.angle_gamma   90.00
#
_symmetry.space_group_name_H-M   'P 1'
#
loop_
_entity.id
_entity.type
_entity.pdbx_description
1 polymer ?
#
loop_
_entity_poly.entity_id
_entity_poly.type
_entity_poly.pdbx_seq_one_letter_code
_entity_poly.pdbx_strand_id
1 'polypeptide(L)'
;MRSGLLAIIALVIPLSAVCGASEPPKLAVVISVDQLRYDHLDRFAPYFGDGGFKRLRAGGLDFRDAHYRHGVTKTAPGHSLIASGVHANLSGIVGNEWIDRTTWQQVASVEDSRYPLVGAEQLGGRSPGGVVEAKSGRSPLRSDATTLGDQLKLRFGDASRVIAVANKDRSAILMGGKLSDGSYWIDRGRFVTSTYFRSALPDWVEAFNAERRVEAAFGSEWTWLLKPEAYAPLGADDAPGEGTVAGLGPTFPKRIDGGKAAIGSEFYEAYTHTPGYTALLGEFAKKAIRAEKLGQHEAPDLLWVGFSQIDHTGHVFGPDSHEVMDSLIWLDRVIADFLGFLDAELGAGRYVVVLSADHGVAPLPERVLATQRGISAGRLDLKAFDAAVNEALVAAFGPVTEPLRWATRDGSGYHLFPETLKAKGVTPAAAGEVLRGVLAARPEVAAVYTREDFVRPATMDPLGEAMRLSYHLQRSPDVVFVTKPYFFDRSPSGTTHGTPYNYDTHVPLLWYGAGVPAGKRVEPVGVDDLVPTLGNLLGIGAPPNARGQVLF
;
A
#
# COMPACT_ATOMS: atom_id res chain seq x y z
N MET A 1 45.23 -60.41 -48.58
CA MET A 1 43.92 -59.80 -48.71
C MET A 1 43.19 -59.92 -47.38
N ARG A 2 43.16 -58.90 -46.62
CA ARG A 2 42.40 -58.86 -45.36
C ARG A 2 41.43 -57.66 -45.43
N SER A 3 40.17 -58.00 -45.58
CA SER A 3 39.09 -57.03 -45.63
C SER A 3 38.75 -56.53 -44.21
N GLY A 4 38.96 -55.24 -43.96
CA GLY A 4 38.55 -54.60 -42.72
C GLY A 4 37.08 -54.09 -42.81
N LEU A 5 36.24 -54.57 -41.94
CA LEU A 5 34.86 -54.07 -41.74
C LEU A 5 34.89 -52.81 -40.84
N LEU A 6 34.49 -51.65 -41.36
CA LEU A 6 34.23 -50.44 -40.57
C LEU A 6 32.83 -50.56 -39.98
N ALA A 7 32.74 -50.63 -38.65
CA ALA A 7 31.49 -50.52 -37.95
C ALA A 7 31.19 -49.03 -37.70
N ILE A 8 30.09 -48.49 -38.26
CA ILE A 8 29.56 -47.15 -37.98
C ILE A 8 28.74 -47.29 -36.73
N ILE A 9 29.22 -46.68 -35.59
CA ILE A 9 28.45 -46.50 -34.36
C ILE A 9 27.59 -45.28 -34.58
N ALA A 10 26.28 -45.44 -34.74
CA ALA A 10 25.32 -44.37 -34.73
C ALA A 10 25.11 -43.91 -33.28
N LEU A 11 25.60 -42.72 -32.94
CA LEU A 11 25.37 -42.05 -31.65
C LEU A 11 23.92 -41.51 -31.64
N VAL A 12 23.02 -42.22 -30.96
CA VAL A 12 21.67 -41.74 -30.69
C VAL A 12 21.78 -40.73 -29.52
N ILE A 13 21.78 -39.44 -29.86
CA ILE A 13 21.64 -38.37 -28.86
C ILE A 13 20.15 -38.37 -28.43
N PRO A 14 19.82 -38.59 -27.14
CA PRO A 14 18.45 -38.43 -26.70
C PRO A 14 18.07 -36.95 -26.85
N LEU A 15 17.01 -36.67 -27.60
CA LEU A 15 16.36 -35.37 -27.62
C LEU A 15 15.92 -35.09 -26.19
N SER A 16 16.64 -34.18 -25.50
CA SER A 16 16.22 -33.65 -24.24
C SER A 16 14.81 -33.06 -24.43
N ALA A 17 13.88 -33.54 -23.63
CA ALA A 17 12.52 -33.01 -23.60
C ALA A 17 12.61 -31.50 -23.49
N VAL A 18 12.18 -30.78 -24.51
CA VAL A 18 11.89 -29.37 -24.43
C VAL A 18 10.85 -29.26 -23.32
N CYS A 19 11.24 -28.69 -22.18
CA CYS A 19 10.34 -28.34 -21.10
C CYS A 19 9.29 -27.45 -21.76
N GLY A 20 8.11 -28.00 -22.03
CA GLY A 20 7.01 -27.24 -22.63
C GLY A 20 6.75 -26.04 -21.74
N ALA A 21 6.84 -24.82 -22.28
CA ALA A 21 6.43 -23.64 -21.59
C ALA A 21 5.00 -23.89 -21.10
N SER A 22 4.79 -23.85 -19.78
CA SER A 22 3.44 -24.00 -19.22
C SER A 22 2.58 -22.87 -19.79
N GLU A 23 1.33 -23.18 -20.16
CA GLU A 23 0.40 -22.15 -20.61
C GLU A 23 0.34 -21.03 -19.56
N PRO A 24 0.32 -19.75 -19.98
CA PRO A 24 0.16 -18.63 -19.05
C PRO A 24 -1.09 -18.80 -18.21
N PRO A 25 -1.08 -18.34 -16.93
CA PRO A 25 -2.29 -18.36 -16.11
C PRO A 25 -3.41 -17.57 -16.81
N LYS A 26 -4.65 -18.08 -16.74
CA LYS A 26 -5.81 -17.38 -17.29
C LYS A 26 -6.23 -16.16 -16.48
N LEU A 27 -5.94 -16.17 -15.18
CA LEU A 27 -6.18 -15.05 -14.27
C LEU A 27 -4.97 -14.85 -13.37
N ALA A 28 -4.46 -13.63 -13.32
CA ALA A 28 -3.58 -13.17 -12.26
C ALA A 28 -4.39 -12.41 -11.21
N VAL A 29 -4.24 -12.76 -9.94
CA VAL A 29 -4.81 -12.02 -8.82
C VAL A 29 -3.66 -11.48 -7.97
N VAL A 30 -3.60 -10.17 -7.79
CA VAL A 30 -2.64 -9.56 -6.87
C VAL A 30 -3.40 -9.01 -5.68
N ILE A 31 -3.10 -9.53 -4.50
CA ILE A 31 -3.68 -9.12 -3.23
C ILE A 31 -2.67 -8.23 -2.52
N SER A 32 -3.03 -6.97 -2.30
CA SER A 32 -2.32 -6.06 -1.40
C SER A 32 -3.07 -6.00 -0.07
N VAL A 33 -2.37 -6.28 1.02
CA VAL A 33 -2.91 -6.11 2.37
C VAL A 33 -2.21 -4.92 3.01
N ASP A 34 -2.91 -3.81 3.11
CA ASP A 34 -2.44 -2.52 3.62
C ASP A 34 -1.89 -2.70 5.06
N GLN A 35 -0.65 -2.31 5.29
CA GLN A 35 0.04 -2.35 6.58
C GLN A 35 0.42 -3.76 7.09
N LEU A 36 0.44 -4.79 6.22
CA LEU A 36 0.78 -6.14 6.66
C LEU A 36 2.30 -6.33 6.78
N ARG A 37 2.77 -6.47 8.01
CA ARG A 37 4.17 -6.83 8.32
C ARG A 37 4.42 -8.32 8.05
N TYR A 38 5.63 -8.65 7.58
CA TYR A 38 5.99 -10.06 7.38
C TYR A 38 5.93 -10.89 8.68
N ASP A 39 6.42 -10.34 9.80
CA ASP A 39 6.46 -11.05 11.08
C ASP A 39 5.08 -11.47 11.64
N HIS A 40 4.01 -10.80 11.23
CA HIS A 40 2.64 -11.20 11.57
C HIS A 40 2.30 -12.60 11.04
N LEU A 41 2.83 -12.98 9.87
CA LEU A 41 2.60 -14.32 9.29
C LEU A 41 3.26 -15.45 10.10
N ASP A 42 4.36 -15.16 10.78
CA ASP A 42 5.03 -16.12 11.65
C ASP A 42 4.43 -16.11 13.07
N ARG A 43 4.22 -14.93 13.64
CA ARG A 43 3.71 -14.76 15.01
C ARG A 43 2.31 -15.33 15.18
N PHE A 44 1.43 -15.10 14.23
CA PHE A 44 0.04 -15.52 14.29
C PHE A 44 -0.24 -16.84 13.54
N ALA A 45 0.81 -17.48 12.97
CA ALA A 45 0.69 -18.79 12.28
C ALA A 45 -0.07 -19.87 13.07
N PRO A 46 0.08 -20.00 14.41
CA PRO A 46 -0.67 -21.00 15.18
C PRO A 46 -2.19 -20.83 15.12
N TYR A 47 -2.67 -19.63 14.83
CA TYR A 47 -4.09 -19.26 14.83
C TYR A 47 -4.73 -19.24 13.43
N PHE A 48 -3.91 -19.31 12.37
CA PHE A 48 -4.41 -19.39 11.00
C PHE A 48 -4.94 -20.77 10.65
N GLY A 49 -5.97 -20.80 9.81
CA GLY A 49 -6.47 -22.03 9.20
C GLY A 49 -5.54 -22.55 8.09
N ASP A 50 -5.81 -23.76 7.60
CA ASP A 50 -4.96 -24.38 6.57
C ASP A 50 -5.24 -23.83 5.15
N GLY A 51 -6.38 -23.15 4.94
CA GLY A 51 -6.84 -22.72 3.62
C GLY A 51 -6.35 -21.33 3.16
N GLY A 52 -5.88 -20.47 4.08
CA GLY A 52 -5.48 -19.10 3.83
C GLY A 52 -3.96 -18.92 3.70
N PHE A 53 -3.35 -18.14 4.61
CA PHE A 53 -1.91 -17.86 4.58
C PHE A 53 -1.06 -19.13 4.60
N LYS A 54 -1.46 -20.16 5.37
CA LYS A 54 -0.72 -21.43 5.38
C LYS A 54 -0.73 -22.10 4.02
N ARG A 55 -1.87 -22.11 3.30
CA ARG A 55 -1.97 -22.65 1.94
C ARG A 55 -1.05 -21.93 0.99
N LEU A 56 -1.04 -20.58 0.99
CA LEU A 56 -0.18 -19.78 0.14
C LEU A 56 1.31 -20.08 0.40
N ARG A 57 1.72 -20.18 1.67
CA ARG A 57 3.12 -20.43 2.06
C ARG A 57 3.58 -21.88 1.84
N ALA A 58 2.71 -22.85 2.02
CA ALA A 58 3.06 -24.26 1.91
C ALA A 58 3.01 -24.77 0.47
N GLY A 59 2.02 -24.31 -0.31
CA GLY A 59 1.82 -24.75 -1.68
C GLY A 59 2.40 -23.79 -2.74
N GLY A 60 2.95 -22.67 -2.32
CA GLY A 60 3.52 -21.63 -3.18
C GLY A 60 4.97 -21.29 -2.85
N LEU A 61 5.41 -20.11 -3.26
CA LEU A 61 6.76 -19.58 -3.03
C LEU A 61 6.69 -18.43 -2.02
N ASP A 62 7.36 -18.60 -0.86
CA ASP A 62 7.42 -17.63 0.25
C ASP A 62 8.80 -16.96 0.27
N PHE A 63 8.88 -15.69 -0.13
CA PHE A 63 10.08 -14.87 0.01
C PHE A 63 10.12 -14.28 1.42
N ARG A 64 11.10 -14.76 2.21
CA ARG A 64 11.21 -14.46 3.64
C ARG A 64 11.83 -13.08 3.92
N ASP A 65 12.49 -12.47 2.96
CA ASP A 65 13.25 -11.24 3.08
C ASP A 65 12.90 -10.27 1.94
N ALA A 66 11.60 -9.93 1.87
CA ALA A 66 11.08 -9.01 0.87
C ALA A 66 10.90 -7.61 1.45
N HIS A 67 11.51 -6.60 0.81
CA HIS A 67 11.53 -5.24 1.33
C HIS A 67 11.15 -4.20 0.28
N TYR A 68 10.57 -3.12 0.76
CA TYR A 68 10.56 -1.86 0.03
C TYR A 68 11.96 -1.26 0.01
N ARG A 69 12.46 -0.94 -1.19
CA ARG A 69 13.77 -0.29 -1.37
C ARG A 69 13.70 1.23 -1.19
N HIS A 70 12.50 1.83 -1.29
CA HIS A 70 12.29 3.26 -1.10
C HIS A 70 11.98 3.62 0.36
N GLY A 71 12.26 4.89 0.75
CA GLY A 71 12.22 5.31 2.15
C GLY A 71 10.88 5.89 2.62
N VAL A 72 9.96 6.25 1.71
CA VAL A 72 8.62 6.76 2.05
C VAL A 72 7.59 5.65 1.84
N THR A 73 7.41 4.83 2.85
CA THR A 73 6.54 3.64 2.86
C THR A 73 5.11 4.01 3.24
N LYS A 74 4.37 4.57 2.28
CA LYS A 74 2.97 5.01 2.42
C LYS A 74 2.08 4.31 1.41
N THR A 75 0.76 4.32 1.66
CA THR A 75 -0.26 3.61 0.86
C THR A 75 -0.15 3.90 -0.65
N ALA A 76 -0.14 5.18 -1.05
CA ALA A 76 -0.14 5.51 -2.48
C ALA A 76 1.19 5.15 -3.17
N PRO A 77 2.39 5.49 -2.64
CA PRO A 77 3.66 5.01 -3.17
C PRO A 77 3.76 3.49 -3.24
N GLY A 78 3.32 2.78 -2.19
CA GLY A 78 3.36 1.33 -2.12
C GLY A 78 2.49 0.66 -3.19
N HIS A 79 1.21 1.04 -3.30
CA HIS A 79 0.31 0.50 -4.33
C HIS A 79 0.74 0.88 -5.76
N SER A 80 1.28 2.10 -5.95
CA SER A 80 1.87 2.50 -7.23
C SER A 80 3.03 1.59 -7.62
N LEU A 81 3.92 1.26 -6.67
CA LEU A 81 5.05 0.36 -6.89
C LEU A 81 4.60 -1.08 -7.18
N ILE A 82 3.67 -1.64 -6.39
CA ILE A 82 3.10 -2.99 -6.59
C ILE A 82 2.56 -3.15 -8.00
N ALA A 83 1.95 -2.10 -8.56
CA ALA A 83 1.31 -2.17 -9.87
C ALA A 83 2.23 -1.84 -11.04
N SER A 84 3.27 -1.05 -10.82
CA SER A 84 4.12 -0.54 -11.90
C SER A 84 5.58 -1.03 -11.85
N GLY A 85 6.08 -1.44 -10.68
CA GLY A 85 7.51 -1.69 -10.45
C GLY A 85 8.36 -0.41 -10.48
N VAL A 86 7.72 0.78 -10.42
CA VAL A 86 8.38 2.09 -10.59
C VAL A 86 8.33 2.87 -9.29
N HIS A 87 9.50 3.26 -8.77
CA HIS A 87 9.61 4.05 -7.55
C HIS A 87 9.10 5.49 -7.72
N ALA A 88 8.80 6.15 -6.60
CA ALA A 88 8.19 7.47 -6.53
C ALA A 88 8.99 8.58 -7.25
N ASN A 89 10.32 8.45 -7.30
CA ASN A 89 11.19 9.38 -8.03
C ASN A 89 10.90 9.46 -9.54
N LEU A 90 10.26 8.44 -10.10
CA LEU A 90 9.88 8.37 -11.51
C LEU A 90 8.36 8.30 -11.71
N SER A 91 7.62 7.65 -10.80
CA SER A 91 6.16 7.61 -10.87
C SER A 91 5.49 8.91 -10.42
N GLY A 92 6.21 9.74 -9.67
CA GLY A 92 5.71 10.99 -9.10
C GLY A 92 4.71 10.82 -7.95
N ILE A 93 4.41 9.59 -7.52
CA ILE A 93 3.53 9.32 -6.38
C ILE A 93 4.38 9.34 -5.11
N VAL A 94 4.66 10.53 -4.60
CA VAL A 94 5.59 10.76 -3.48
C VAL A 94 4.99 10.56 -2.09
N GLY A 95 3.66 10.46 -2.02
CA GLY A 95 2.91 10.30 -0.77
C GLY A 95 1.43 10.05 -1.05
N ASN A 96 0.62 9.92 0.00
CA ASN A 96 -0.83 9.88 -0.14
C ASN A 96 -1.38 11.24 -0.61
N GLU A 97 -0.68 12.28 -0.24
CA GLU A 97 -0.91 13.69 -0.57
C GLU A 97 0.43 14.43 -0.56
N TRP A 98 0.49 15.57 -1.22
CA TRP A 98 1.64 16.48 -1.23
C TRP A 98 1.21 17.90 -1.57
N ILE A 99 2.08 18.89 -1.34
CA ILE A 99 1.84 20.28 -1.74
C ILE A 99 2.18 20.45 -3.22
N ASP A 100 1.18 20.83 -4.03
CA ASP A 100 1.37 21.22 -5.42
C ASP A 100 2.09 22.59 -5.47
N ARG A 101 3.30 22.60 -6.06
CA ARG A 101 4.17 23.80 -6.11
C ARG A 101 3.61 24.93 -6.99
N THR A 102 2.59 24.67 -7.82
CA THR A 102 1.95 25.70 -8.64
C THR A 102 0.87 26.44 -7.88
N THR A 103 0.06 25.68 -7.13
CA THR A 103 -1.09 26.22 -6.40
C THR A 103 -0.82 26.46 -4.93
N TRP A 104 0.25 25.85 -4.37
CA TRP A 104 0.57 25.81 -2.95
C TRP A 104 -0.56 25.21 -2.11
N GLN A 105 -1.39 24.37 -2.72
CA GLN A 105 -2.44 23.60 -2.04
C GLN A 105 -2.02 22.15 -1.89
N GLN A 106 -2.48 21.54 -0.81
CA GLN A 106 -2.37 20.11 -0.64
C GLN A 106 -3.28 19.40 -1.64
N VAL A 107 -2.75 18.40 -2.34
CA VAL A 107 -3.47 17.59 -3.31
C VAL A 107 -3.29 16.11 -2.99
N ALA A 108 -4.38 15.33 -3.09
CA ALA A 108 -4.30 13.88 -2.91
C ALA A 108 -3.78 13.19 -4.19
N SER A 109 -3.13 12.04 -4.01
CA SER A 109 -2.44 11.28 -5.06
C SER A 109 -3.32 10.87 -6.24
N VAL A 110 -4.64 10.78 -6.06
CA VAL A 110 -5.62 10.40 -7.09
C VAL A 110 -6.72 11.44 -7.29
N GLU A 111 -6.58 12.61 -6.66
CA GLU A 111 -7.55 13.68 -6.80
C GLU A 111 -7.53 14.28 -8.21
N ASP A 112 -8.72 14.38 -8.83
CA ASP A 112 -8.89 14.97 -10.16
C ASP A 112 -10.33 15.42 -10.35
N SER A 113 -10.59 16.71 -10.21
CA SER A 113 -11.94 17.30 -10.29
C SER A 113 -12.62 17.14 -11.66
N ARG A 114 -11.87 16.80 -12.71
CA ARG A 114 -12.41 16.54 -14.06
C ARG A 114 -13.25 15.25 -14.12
N TYR A 115 -13.06 14.33 -13.16
CA TYR A 115 -13.67 13.00 -13.18
C TYR A 115 -14.47 12.74 -11.90
N PRO A 116 -15.71 13.28 -11.81
CA PRO A 116 -16.59 13.10 -10.66
C PRO A 116 -16.81 11.63 -10.28
N LEU A 117 -17.16 11.40 -9.02
CA LEU A 117 -17.52 10.07 -8.54
C LEU A 117 -18.84 9.60 -9.14
N VAL A 118 -18.93 8.30 -9.38
CA VAL A 118 -20.12 7.59 -9.87
C VAL A 118 -20.58 6.60 -8.81
N GLY A 119 -21.84 6.65 -8.42
CA GLY A 119 -22.43 5.78 -7.39
C GLY A 119 -22.30 6.30 -5.95
N ALA A 120 -21.62 7.44 -5.72
CA ALA A 120 -21.51 8.05 -4.40
C ALA A 120 -22.83 8.74 -4.00
N GLU A 121 -23.27 8.53 -2.75
CA GLU A 121 -24.38 9.27 -2.19
C GLU A 121 -23.93 10.70 -1.84
N GLN A 122 -24.77 11.70 -2.15
CA GLN A 122 -24.56 13.10 -1.77
C GLN A 122 -24.94 13.31 -0.30
N LEU A 123 -24.21 12.71 0.62
CA LEU A 123 -24.33 12.98 2.03
C LEU A 123 -23.28 14.04 2.40
N GLY A 124 -23.70 15.16 2.99
CA GLY A 124 -22.76 16.15 3.50
C GLY A 124 -21.89 15.56 4.63
N GLY A 125 -20.56 15.77 4.56
CA GLY A 125 -19.59 15.34 5.57
C GLY A 125 -18.28 14.81 4.99
N ARG A 126 -17.24 14.70 5.83
CA ARG A 126 -15.93 14.12 5.45
C ARG A 126 -16.04 12.60 5.27
N SER A 127 -15.37 12.07 4.25
CA SER A 127 -15.17 10.62 4.13
C SER A 127 -14.26 10.08 5.24
N PRO A 128 -14.53 8.85 5.75
CA PRO A 128 -13.64 8.17 6.68
C PRO A 128 -12.22 8.07 6.10
N GLY A 129 -11.20 8.34 6.94
CA GLY A 129 -9.80 8.30 6.52
C GLY A 129 -9.20 9.63 6.07
N GLY A 130 -9.85 10.76 6.36
CA GLY A 130 -9.27 12.11 6.21
C GLY A 130 -9.19 12.64 4.78
N VAL A 131 -9.84 12.00 3.81
CA VAL A 131 -9.84 12.43 2.42
C VAL A 131 -10.89 13.52 2.20
N VAL A 132 -10.47 14.56 1.47
CA VAL A 132 -11.24 15.73 1.06
C VAL A 132 -12.61 15.36 0.47
N GLU A 133 -13.61 16.20 0.74
CA GLU A 133 -15.03 16.10 0.39
C GLU A 133 -15.38 15.37 -0.92
N ALA A 134 -16.54 14.70 -0.92
CA ALA A 134 -17.14 13.95 -2.05
C ALA A 134 -17.35 14.75 -3.36
N LYS A 135 -16.89 15.99 -3.44
CA LYS A 135 -16.94 16.84 -4.64
C LYS A 135 -15.69 16.76 -5.52
N SER A 136 -14.56 16.25 -5.00
CA SER A 136 -13.37 16.10 -5.82
C SER A 136 -13.40 14.75 -6.54
N GLY A 137 -13.33 14.76 -7.88
CA GLY A 137 -13.26 13.54 -8.67
C GLY A 137 -11.94 12.77 -8.48
N ARG A 138 -11.82 11.64 -9.16
CA ARG A 138 -10.67 10.72 -9.02
C ARG A 138 -10.19 10.23 -10.37
N SER A 139 -8.86 10.18 -10.55
CA SER A 139 -8.21 9.53 -11.71
C SER A 139 -6.80 9.03 -11.38
N PRO A 140 -6.19 8.16 -12.21
CA PRO A 140 -4.79 7.74 -12.08
C PRO A 140 -3.80 8.75 -12.70
N LEU A 141 -4.24 9.88 -13.23
CA LEU A 141 -3.44 10.75 -14.11
C LEU A 141 -2.32 11.51 -13.40
N ARG A 142 -2.29 11.51 -12.06
CA ARG A 142 -1.14 12.03 -11.31
C ARG A 142 0.05 11.08 -11.30
N SER A 143 -0.14 9.80 -11.64
CA SER A 143 0.96 8.87 -11.83
C SER A 143 1.60 9.03 -13.19
N ASP A 144 2.92 9.24 -13.23
CA ASP A 144 3.69 9.30 -14.47
C ASP A 144 4.05 7.90 -14.99
N ALA A 145 3.93 6.86 -14.14
CA ALA A 145 4.15 5.46 -14.53
C ALA A 145 2.94 4.84 -15.25
N THR A 146 3.20 3.79 -16.00
CA THR A 146 2.21 2.81 -16.47
C THR A 146 2.24 1.59 -15.57
N THR A 147 1.10 0.92 -15.42
CA THR A 147 0.98 -0.30 -14.62
C THR A 147 1.16 -1.56 -15.46
N LEU A 148 1.31 -2.71 -14.80
CA LEU A 148 1.27 -4.01 -15.48
C LEU A 148 -0.09 -4.24 -16.17
N GLY A 149 -1.20 -3.77 -15.55
CA GLY A 149 -2.52 -3.78 -16.16
C GLY A 149 -2.58 -2.95 -17.45
N ASP A 150 -1.95 -1.77 -17.47
CA ASP A 150 -1.84 -0.97 -18.69
C ASP A 150 -1.06 -1.72 -19.79
N GLN A 151 0.05 -2.40 -19.45
CA GLN A 151 0.81 -3.22 -20.41
C GLN A 151 -0.03 -4.37 -20.97
N LEU A 152 -0.83 -5.01 -20.12
CA LEU A 152 -1.73 -6.08 -20.54
C LEU A 152 -2.77 -5.57 -21.55
N LYS A 153 -3.39 -4.42 -21.26
CA LYS A 153 -4.36 -3.78 -22.17
C LYS A 153 -3.71 -3.28 -23.47
N LEU A 154 -2.49 -2.74 -23.41
CA LEU A 154 -1.72 -2.35 -24.62
C LEU A 154 -1.38 -3.56 -25.50
N ARG A 155 -1.13 -4.73 -24.91
CA ARG A 155 -0.79 -5.95 -25.62
C ARG A 155 -1.99 -6.68 -26.20
N PHE A 156 -3.09 -6.78 -25.46
CA PHE A 156 -4.20 -7.69 -25.78
C PHE A 156 -5.55 -6.95 -26.01
N GLY A 157 -5.63 -5.65 -25.74
CA GLY A 157 -6.88 -4.88 -25.90
C GLY A 157 -8.03 -5.50 -25.13
N ASP A 158 -9.16 -5.70 -25.82
CA ASP A 158 -10.39 -6.27 -25.23
C ASP A 158 -10.36 -7.79 -25.06
N ALA A 159 -9.32 -8.48 -25.58
CA ALA A 159 -9.11 -9.91 -25.31
C ALA A 159 -8.68 -10.19 -23.86
N SER A 160 -8.40 -9.16 -23.06
CA SER A 160 -8.02 -9.20 -21.65
C SER A 160 -8.84 -8.21 -20.84
N ARG A 161 -9.12 -8.53 -19.58
CA ARG A 161 -9.76 -7.63 -18.61
C ARG A 161 -8.82 -7.29 -17.46
N VAL A 162 -8.83 -6.01 -17.07
CA VAL A 162 -8.10 -5.50 -15.91
C VAL A 162 -9.09 -4.82 -14.97
N ILE A 163 -9.31 -5.41 -13.80
CA ILE A 163 -10.22 -4.90 -12.77
C ILE A 163 -9.44 -4.65 -11.48
N ALA A 164 -9.75 -3.55 -10.81
CA ALA A 164 -9.20 -3.24 -9.49
C ALA A 164 -10.33 -3.01 -8.49
N VAL A 165 -10.25 -3.67 -7.35
CA VAL A 165 -11.21 -3.52 -6.25
C VAL A 165 -10.43 -3.29 -4.95
N ALA A 166 -10.77 -2.26 -4.19
CA ALA A 166 -10.07 -1.99 -2.93
C ALA A 166 -10.98 -1.30 -1.91
N ASN A 167 -10.55 -1.30 -0.67
CA ASN A 167 -11.20 -0.51 0.37
C ASN A 167 -10.97 0.99 0.15
N LYS A 168 -9.74 1.41 -0.21
CA LYS A 168 -9.35 2.82 -0.43
C LYS A 168 -9.34 3.17 -1.92
N ASP A 169 -9.70 4.42 -2.24
CA ASP A 169 -9.66 4.98 -3.61
C ASP A 169 -8.27 4.89 -4.25
N ARG A 170 -7.23 5.37 -3.55
CA ARG A 170 -5.85 5.38 -4.05
C ARG A 170 -5.30 3.98 -4.31
N SER A 171 -5.72 2.99 -3.52
CA SER A 171 -5.34 1.59 -3.74
C SER A 171 -5.96 1.04 -5.03
N ALA A 172 -7.27 1.17 -5.22
CA ALA A 172 -7.95 0.70 -6.44
C ALA A 172 -7.43 1.42 -7.69
N ILE A 173 -7.29 2.74 -7.64
CA ILE A 173 -6.98 3.57 -8.79
C ILE A 173 -5.53 3.39 -9.23
N LEU A 174 -4.57 3.41 -8.29
CA LEU A 174 -3.14 3.28 -8.62
C LEU A 174 -2.78 1.85 -9.06
N MET A 175 -3.45 0.82 -8.52
CA MET A 175 -3.27 -0.55 -8.99
C MET A 175 -3.95 -0.78 -10.35
N GLY A 176 -5.15 -0.26 -10.55
CA GLY A 176 -5.87 -0.39 -11.81
C GLY A 176 -5.14 0.26 -12.99
N GLY A 177 -4.54 1.42 -12.76
CA GLY A 177 -3.82 2.16 -13.79
C GLY A 177 -4.74 2.96 -14.72
N LYS A 178 -4.18 3.36 -15.86
CA LYS A 178 -4.83 4.28 -16.81
C LYS A 178 -5.79 3.58 -17.78
N LEU A 179 -5.59 2.29 -18.04
CA LEU A 179 -6.34 1.51 -19.02
C LEU A 179 -7.22 0.42 -18.39
N SER A 180 -7.44 0.48 -17.08
CA SER A 180 -8.31 -0.44 -16.35
C SER A 180 -9.73 -0.44 -16.92
N ASP A 181 -10.32 -1.62 -17.08
CA ASP A 181 -11.73 -1.79 -17.46
C ASP A 181 -12.70 -1.41 -16.34
N GLY A 182 -12.21 -1.31 -15.09
CA GLY A 182 -12.96 -0.83 -13.94
C GLY A 182 -12.13 -0.82 -12.66
N SER A 183 -12.12 0.31 -11.98
CA SER A 183 -11.53 0.47 -10.64
C SER A 183 -12.62 0.90 -9.68
N TYR A 184 -12.81 0.11 -8.60
CA TYR A 184 -13.89 0.29 -7.63
C TYR A 184 -13.32 0.37 -6.22
N TRP A 185 -13.88 1.26 -5.42
CA TRP A 185 -13.50 1.41 -4.00
C TRP A 185 -14.71 1.70 -3.15
N ILE A 186 -14.57 1.64 -1.84
CA ILE A 186 -15.69 1.84 -0.92
C ILE A 186 -15.74 3.31 -0.48
N ASP A 187 -16.89 3.93 -0.69
CA ASP A 187 -17.28 5.20 -0.11
C ASP A 187 -18.57 5.02 0.70
N ARG A 188 -18.51 5.26 2.02
CA ARG A 188 -19.65 5.16 2.93
C ARG A 188 -20.49 3.91 2.74
N GLY A 189 -19.81 2.75 2.75
CA GLY A 189 -20.45 1.45 2.66
C GLY A 189 -20.90 1.00 1.27
N ARG A 190 -20.66 1.77 0.22
CA ARG A 190 -21.01 1.48 -1.17
C ARG A 190 -19.76 1.40 -2.02
N PHE A 191 -19.77 0.49 -3.01
CA PHE A 191 -18.74 0.50 -4.05
C PHE A 191 -19.05 1.58 -5.07
N VAL A 192 -18.07 2.41 -5.32
CA VAL A 192 -18.14 3.54 -6.25
C VAL A 192 -16.98 3.47 -7.25
N THR A 193 -17.06 4.30 -8.29
CA THR A 193 -15.99 4.54 -9.25
C THR A 193 -15.93 6.03 -9.59
N SER A 194 -15.21 6.41 -10.62
CA SER A 194 -15.24 7.77 -11.18
C SER A 194 -15.55 7.74 -12.68
N THR A 195 -15.96 8.90 -13.20
CA THR A 195 -16.22 9.05 -14.64
C THR A 195 -14.98 8.84 -15.52
N TYR A 196 -13.76 8.77 -14.92
CA TYR A 196 -12.55 8.34 -15.62
C TYR A 196 -12.67 6.91 -16.13
N PHE A 197 -13.18 6.01 -15.30
CA PHE A 197 -13.30 4.58 -15.63
C PHE A 197 -14.64 4.24 -16.25
N ARG A 198 -15.75 4.77 -15.71
CA ARG A 198 -17.09 4.47 -16.19
C ARG A 198 -18.06 5.64 -15.95
N SER A 199 -18.93 5.89 -16.92
CA SER A 199 -19.97 6.93 -16.80
C SER A 199 -21.14 6.54 -15.90
N ALA A 200 -21.32 5.23 -15.64
CA ALA A 200 -22.33 4.66 -14.73
C ALA A 200 -21.79 3.39 -14.08
N LEU A 201 -22.31 3.05 -12.90
CA LEU A 201 -21.98 1.75 -12.29
C LEU A 201 -22.58 0.61 -13.15
N PRO A 202 -21.85 -0.50 -13.34
CA PRO A 202 -22.42 -1.70 -13.92
C PRO A 202 -23.57 -2.27 -13.05
N ASP A 203 -24.55 -2.93 -13.68
CA ASP A 203 -25.71 -3.50 -12.99
C ASP A 203 -25.34 -4.41 -11.82
N TRP A 204 -24.25 -5.17 -11.95
CA TRP A 204 -23.78 -6.05 -10.89
C TRP A 204 -23.24 -5.30 -9.67
N VAL A 205 -22.66 -4.10 -9.86
CA VAL A 205 -22.21 -3.23 -8.76
C VAL A 205 -23.42 -2.59 -8.08
N GLU A 206 -24.39 -2.09 -8.86
CA GLU A 206 -25.63 -1.53 -8.32
C GLU A 206 -26.41 -2.58 -7.52
N ALA A 207 -26.53 -3.82 -8.03
CA ALA A 207 -27.17 -4.92 -7.33
C ALA A 207 -26.46 -5.26 -6.01
N PHE A 208 -25.10 -5.27 -6.00
CA PHE A 208 -24.33 -5.49 -4.78
C PHE A 208 -24.55 -4.38 -3.75
N ASN A 209 -24.53 -3.12 -4.21
CA ASN A 209 -24.78 -1.96 -3.35
C ASN A 209 -26.20 -1.92 -2.78
N ALA A 210 -27.17 -2.41 -3.54
CA ALA A 210 -28.58 -2.46 -3.11
C ALA A 210 -28.84 -3.41 -1.94
N GLU A 211 -27.94 -4.36 -1.68
CA GLU A 211 -28.02 -5.28 -0.53
C GLU A 211 -27.75 -4.58 0.82
N ARG A 212 -27.16 -3.38 0.81
CA ARG A 212 -26.91 -2.54 2.00
C ARG A 212 -26.25 -3.30 3.17
N ARG A 213 -25.27 -4.11 2.87
CA ARG A 213 -24.63 -5.03 3.83
C ARG A 213 -23.93 -4.30 4.98
N VAL A 214 -23.39 -3.10 4.72
CA VAL A 214 -22.72 -2.30 5.74
C VAL A 214 -23.74 -1.79 6.75
N GLU A 215 -24.84 -1.22 6.29
CA GLU A 215 -25.89 -0.69 7.18
C GLU A 215 -26.54 -1.78 8.03
N ALA A 216 -26.58 -3.03 7.53
CA ALA A 216 -27.08 -4.18 8.28
C ALA A 216 -26.22 -4.51 9.52
N ALA A 217 -24.96 -4.04 9.55
CA ALA A 217 -24.06 -4.22 10.69
C ALA A 217 -24.26 -3.16 11.78
N PHE A 218 -25.10 -2.13 11.57
CA PHE A 218 -25.32 -1.07 12.57
C PHE A 218 -25.84 -1.64 13.89
N GLY A 219 -25.16 -1.31 14.98
CA GLY A 219 -25.49 -1.77 16.32
C GLY A 219 -25.07 -3.20 16.67
N SER A 220 -24.44 -3.91 15.72
CA SER A 220 -23.80 -5.21 16.01
C SER A 220 -22.51 -5.03 16.83
N GLU A 221 -21.92 -6.14 17.26
CA GLU A 221 -20.68 -6.14 18.04
C GLU A 221 -19.58 -6.90 17.33
N TRP A 222 -18.38 -6.36 17.35
CA TRP A 222 -17.16 -7.09 17.05
C TRP A 222 -16.65 -7.71 18.33
N THR A 223 -16.70 -9.04 18.42
CA THR A 223 -16.24 -9.84 19.55
C THR A 223 -14.98 -10.61 19.15
N TRP A 224 -14.17 -11.02 20.10
CA TRP A 224 -13.04 -11.90 19.85
C TRP A 224 -13.47 -13.15 19.06
N LEU A 225 -12.73 -13.45 18.01
CA LEU A 225 -12.93 -14.63 17.17
C LEU A 225 -12.49 -15.92 17.86
N LEU A 226 -11.48 -15.82 18.69
CA LEU A 226 -10.94 -16.92 19.49
C LEU A 226 -11.26 -16.70 20.98
N LYS A 227 -10.93 -17.72 21.79
CA LYS A 227 -11.03 -17.57 23.24
C LYS A 227 -10.02 -16.54 23.75
N PRO A 228 -10.32 -15.80 24.84
CA PRO A 228 -9.45 -14.74 25.36
C PRO A 228 -8.01 -15.19 25.65
N GLU A 229 -7.82 -16.45 26.00
CA GLU A 229 -6.49 -17.00 26.28
C GLU A 229 -5.55 -16.96 25.07
N ALA A 230 -6.08 -16.96 23.84
CA ALA A 230 -5.28 -16.85 22.62
C ALA A 230 -4.64 -15.47 22.46
N TYR A 231 -5.26 -14.43 23.01
CA TYR A 231 -4.78 -13.04 22.95
C TYR A 231 -3.86 -12.68 24.14
N ALA A 232 -3.88 -13.44 25.21
CA ALA A 232 -3.09 -13.19 26.43
C ALA A 232 -1.58 -12.91 26.18
N PRO A 233 -0.90 -13.56 25.21
CA PRO A 233 0.51 -13.26 24.92
C PRO A 233 0.77 -11.83 24.41
N LEU A 234 -0.25 -11.11 23.95
CA LEU A 234 -0.14 -9.73 23.49
C LEU A 234 -0.19 -8.71 24.64
N GLY A 235 -0.65 -9.12 25.82
CA GLY A 235 -0.81 -8.26 27.00
C GLY A 235 -2.26 -7.85 27.23
N ALA A 236 -2.45 -6.65 27.80
CA ALA A 236 -3.77 -6.09 28.05
C ALA A 236 -4.49 -5.70 26.75
N ASP A 237 -5.83 -5.78 26.76
CA ASP A 237 -6.71 -5.37 25.65
C ASP A 237 -6.81 -3.82 25.52
N ASP A 238 -6.31 -3.08 26.47
CA ASP A 238 -6.14 -1.62 26.45
C ASP A 238 -4.69 -1.34 26.88
N ALA A 239 -3.77 -1.48 25.92
CA ALA A 239 -2.36 -1.29 26.20
C ALA A 239 -1.97 0.21 26.10
N PRO A 240 -0.94 0.66 26.87
CA PRO A 240 -0.47 2.03 26.79
C PRO A 240 -0.09 2.44 25.36
N GLY A 241 -0.63 3.57 24.91
CA GLY A 241 -0.42 4.12 23.58
C GLY A 241 -1.50 3.74 22.56
N GLU A 242 -2.37 2.81 22.85
CA GLU A 242 -3.54 2.51 22.03
C GLU A 242 -4.53 3.68 22.05
N GLY A 243 -5.31 3.81 20.99
CA GLY A 243 -6.31 4.86 20.83
C GLY A 243 -7.73 4.33 20.80
N THR A 244 -8.66 5.23 20.53
CA THR A 244 -10.07 4.93 20.27
C THR A 244 -10.50 5.65 19.00
N VAL A 245 -11.52 5.14 18.30
CA VAL A 245 -12.01 5.75 17.07
C VAL A 245 -13.50 5.52 16.92
N ALA A 246 -14.23 6.56 16.51
CA ALA A 246 -15.62 6.48 16.06
C ALA A 246 -16.53 5.63 16.98
N GLY A 247 -16.41 5.81 18.29
CA GLY A 247 -17.23 5.08 19.28
C GLY A 247 -16.82 3.62 19.52
N LEU A 248 -15.82 3.09 18.81
CA LEU A 248 -15.19 1.82 19.17
C LEU A 248 -14.37 2.02 20.44
N GLY A 249 -14.80 1.36 21.51
CA GLY A 249 -14.11 1.42 22.82
C GLY A 249 -12.69 0.84 22.77
N PRO A 250 -11.91 1.04 23.86
CA PRO A 250 -10.55 0.52 23.93
C PRO A 250 -10.49 -1.00 24.02
N THR A 251 -11.53 -1.67 24.53
CA THR A 251 -11.56 -3.11 24.79
C THR A 251 -12.67 -3.82 24.02
N PHE A 252 -12.54 -5.14 23.85
CA PHE A 252 -13.61 -6.00 23.36
C PHE A 252 -14.71 -6.23 24.43
N PRO A 253 -15.99 -6.42 24.04
CA PRO A 253 -16.53 -6.33 22.69
C PRO A 253 -16.66 -4.88 22.23
N LYS A 254 -16.55 -4.65 20.89
CA LYS A 254 -16.65 -3.32 20.29
C LYS A 254 -17.99 -3.15 19.57
N ARG A 255 -18.79 -2.19 20.03
CA ARG A 255 -20.08 -1.90 19.39
C ARG A 255 -19.90 -1.09 18.11
N ILE A 256 -20.53 -1.51 17.03
CA ILE A 256 -20.39 -0.94 15.69
C ILE A 256 -21.60 -0.02 15.42
N ASP A 257 -21.60 1.18 16.01
CA ASP A 257 -22.67 2.17 15.81
C ASP A 257 -22.13 3.61 15.66
N GLY A 258 -20.79 3.78 15.72
CA GLY A 258 -20.17 5.09 15.66
C GLY A 258 -20.38 5.91 16.94
N GLY A 259 -20.81 5.29 18.05
CA GLY A 259 -21.18 5.99 19.27
C GLY A 259 -22.45 6.85 19.09
N LYS A 260 -23.32 6.52 18.13
CA LYS A 260 -24.52 7.27 17.77
C LYS A 260 -25.77 6.38 17.74
N ALA A 261 -26.93 7.03 17.92
CA ALA A 261 -28.24 6.34 17.86
C ALA A 261 -28.74 6.06 16.42
N ALA A 262 -28.07 6.62 15.40
CA ALA A 262 -28.45 6.47 13.99
C ALA A 262 -27.22 6.39 13.10
N ILE A 263 -27.38 5.79 11.93
CA ILE A 263 -26.35 5.68 10.90
C ILE A 263 -25.92 7.08 10.44
N GLY A 264 -24.62 7.33 10.48
CA GLY A 264 -23.95 8.56 10.04
C GLY A 264 -22.49 8.31 9.69
N SER A 265 -21.71 9.37 9.49
CA SER A 265 -20.29 9.30 9.12
C SER A 265 -19.47 8.49 10.11
N GLU A 266 -19.75 8.64 11.41
CA GLU A 266 -19.04 7.94 12.49
C GLU A 266 -19.30 6.42 12.45
N PHE A 267 -20.50 5.97 12.07
CA PHE A 267 -20.77 4.55 11.88
C PHE A 267 -19.93 3.97 10.71
N TYR A 268 -19.92 4.65 9.57
CA TYR A 268 -19.12 4.17 8.44
C TYR A 268 -17.63 4.18 8.78
N GLU A 269 -17.15 5.16 9.55
CA GLU A 269 -15.77 5.17 10.03
C GLU A 269 -15.51 4.00 10.99
N ALA A 270 -16.36 3.74 11.98
CA ALA A 270 -16.25 2.59 12.87
C ALA A 270 -16.18 1.28 12.08
N TYR A 271 -17.05 1.11 11.09
CA TYR A 271 -17.10 -0.10 10.27
C TYR A 271 -15.80 -0.37 9.51
N THR A 272 -15.07 0.68 9.06
CA THR A 272 -13.79 0.50 8.35
C THR A 272 -12.72 -0.18 9.19
N HIS A 273 -12.84 -0.15 10.52
CA HIS A 273 -11.90 -0.77 11.46
C HIS A 273 -12.27 -2.22 11.81
N THR A 274 -13.39 -2.74 11.30
CA THR A 274 -13.90 -4.06 11.67
C THR A 274 -13.61 -5.13 10.60
N PRO A 275 -13.55 -6.42 10.97
CA PRO A 275 -13.40 -7.52 10.01
C PRO A 275 -14.49 -7.56 8.93
N GLY A 276 -15.67 -6.97 9.20
CA GLY A 276 -16.75 -6.82 8.21
C GLY A 276 -16.31 -6.08 6.95
N TYR A 277 -15.40 -5.10 7.10
CA TYR A 277 -14.85 -4.34 5.97
C TYR A 277 -13.97 -5.20 5.05
N THR A 278 -13.19 -6.12 5.63
CA THR A 278 -12.43 -7.15 4.89
C THR A 278 -13.35 -8.14 4.19
N ALA A 279 -14.35 -8.67 4.89
CA ALA A 279 -15.30 -9.64 4.32
C ALA A 279 -16.10 -9.04 3.15
N LEU A 280 -16.54 -7.79 3.28
CA LEU A 280 -17.28 -7.07 2.24
C LEU A 280 -16.48 -7.01 0.92
N LEU A 281 -15.18 -6.66 1.00
CA LEU A 281 -14.30 -6.59 -0.18
C LEU A 281 -14.06 -7.97 -0.79
N GLY A 282 -13.86 -9.02 0.03
CA GLY A 282 -13.71 -10.38 -0.45
C GLY A 282 -14.92 -10.86 -1.27
N GLU A 283 -16.14 -10.59 -0.79
CA GLU A 283 -17.38 -10.90 -1.50
C GLU A 283 -17.52 -10.10 -2.81
N PHE A 284 -17.17 -8.81 -2.79
CA PHE A 284 -17.20 -7.98 -3.98
C PHE A 284 -16.18 -8.45 -5.04
N ALA A 285 -14.97 -8.87 -4.63
CA ALA A 285 -13.96 -9.42 -5.53
C ALA A 285 -14.44 -10.72 -6.23
N LYS A 286 -15.09 -11.63 -5.48
CA LYS A 286 -15.70 -12.84 -6.05
C LYS A 286 -16.83 -12.49 -7.04
N LYS A 287 -17.65 -11.50 -6.72
CA LYS A 287 -18.70 -11.01 -7.61
C LYS A 287 -18.13 -10.40 -8.89
N ALA A 288 -17.04 -9.62 -8.78
CA ALA A 288 -16.35 -9.05 -9.94
C ALA A 288 -15.80 -10.15 -10.87
N ILE A 289 -15.17 -11.20 -10.33
CA ILE A 289 -14.68 -12.33 -11.14
C ILE A 289 -15.79 -12.95 -11.99
N ARG A 290 -16.95 -13.23 -11.40
CA ARG A 290 -18.10 -13.82 -12.13
C ARG A 290 -18.71 -12.85 -13.14
N ALA A 291 -18.96 -11.61 -12.73
CA ALA A 291 -19.66 -10.64 -13.55
C ALA A 291 -18.82 -10.18 -14.76
N GLU A 292 -17.52 -9.99 -14.56
CA GLU A 292 -16.58 -9.58 -15.62
C GLU A 292 -15.93 -10.80 -16.30
N LYS A 293 -16.34 -12.05 -15.97
CA LYS A 293 -15.84 -13.32 -16.53
C LYS A 293 -14.32 -13.45 -16.50
N LEU A 294 -13.70 -12.99 -15.41
CA LEU A 294 -12.24 -13.00 -15.30
C LEU A 294 -11.69 -14.44 -15.32
N GLY A 295 -10.62 -14.65 -16.09
CA GLY A 295 -10.02 -15.96 -16.33
C GLY A 295 -10.71 -16.77 -17.42
N GLN A 296 -11.70 -16.20 -18.14
CA GLN A 296 -12.43 -16.85 -19.22
C GLN A 296 -12.21 -16.21 -20.60
N HIS A 297 -11.41 -15.14 -20.67
CA HIS A 297 -11.06 -14.47 -21.92
C HIS A 297 -9.95 -15.20 -22.68
N GLU A 298 -9.70 -14.78 -23.92
CA GLU A 298 -8.66 -15.39 -24.78
C GLU A 298 -7.26 -15.17 -24.18
N ALA A 299 -6.97 -13.93 -23.78
CA ALA A 299 -5.74 -13.54 -23.13
C ALA A 299 -5.87 -13.61 -21.59
N PRO A 300 -4.75 -13.59 -20.84
CA PRO A 300 -4.78 -13.51 -19.39
C PRO A 300 -5.51 -12.26 -18.88
N ASP A 301 -6.28 -12.40 -17.82
CA ASP A 301 -6.92 -11.31 -17.08
C ASP A 301 -6.13 -10.95 -15.83
N LEU A 302 -6.38 -9.75 -15.29
CA LEU A 302 -5.74 -9.26 -14.08
C LEU A 302 -6.77 -8.66 -13.10
N LEU A 303 -6.77 -9.17 -11.88
CA LEU A 303 -7.55 -8.64 -10.77
C LEU A 303 -6.62 -8.12 -9.68
N TRP A 304 -6.77 -6.86 -9.32
CA TRP A 304 -6.14 -6.24 -8.16
C TRP A 304 -7.12 -6.19 -6.99
N VAL A 305 -6.70 -6.65 -5.81
CA VAL A 305 -7.52 -6.62 -4.58
C VAL A 305 -6.74 -5.94 -3.47
N GLY A 306 -7.28 -4.84 -2.93
CA GLY A 306 -6.61 -4.03 -1.89
C GLY A 306 -7.38 -4.02 -0.56
N PHE A 307 -6.98 -4.88 0.39
CA PHE A 307 -7.54 -4.91 1.74
C PHE A 307 -6.87 -3.87 2.63
N SER A 308 -7.65 -2.94 3.22
CA SER A 308 -7.08 -1.85 4.05
C SER A 308 -7.58 -1.82 5.49
N GLN A 309 -8.35 -2.81 5.93
CA GLN A 309 -8.88 -2.84 7.30
C GLN A 309 -7.77 -2.94 8.34
N ILE A 310 -6.70 -3.72 8.05
CA ILE A 310 -5.55 -3.89 8.96
C ILE A 310 -4.86 -2.55 9.22
N ASP A 311 -4.71 -1.70 8.17
CA ASP A 311 -4.13 -0.36 8.30
C ASP A 311 -4.98 0.56 9.18
N HIS A 312 -6.29 0.60 8.94
CA HIS A 312 -7.20 1.39 9.77
C HIS A 312 -7.09 1.00 11.25
N THR A 313 -7.13 -0.30 11.53
CA THR A 313 -7.07 -0.85 12.89
C THR A 313 -5.68 -0.65 13.51
N GLY A 314 -4.63 -0.94 12.75
CA GLY A 314 -3.25 -0.83 13.20
C GLY A 314 -2.83 0.59 13.55
N HIS A 315 -3.33 1.59 12.81
CA HIS A 315 -3.10 3.00 13.13
C HIS A 315 -3.63 3.40 14.52
N VAL A 316 -4.73 2.83 14.95
CA VAL A 316 -5.39 3.17 16.22
C VAL A 316 -4.86 2.34 17.38
N PHE A 317 -4.85 1.02 17.21
CA PHE A 317 -4.56 0.08 18.29
C PHE A 317 -3.10 -0.44 18.28
N GLY A 318 -2.37 -0.21 17.18
CA GLY A 318 -1.01 -0.71 17.02
C GLY A 318 -0.94 -2.13 16.46
N PRO A 319 0.22 -2.54 15.87
CA PRO A 319 0.39 -3.82 15.20
C PRO A 319 0.39 -5.04 16.14
N ASP A 320 0.52 -4.79 17.43
CA ASP A 320 0.63 -5.82 18.46
C ASP A 320 -0.64 -5.94 19.31
N SER A 321 -1.75 -5.30 18.91
CA SER A 321 -3.02 -5.26 19.62
C SER A 321 -3.85 -6.54 19.40
N HIS A 322 -4.84 -6.73 20.24
CA HIS A 322 -5.86 -7.79 20.09
C HIS A 322 -6.65 -7.59 18.79
N GLU A 323 -6.97 -6.35 18.44
CA GLU A 323 -7.73 -5.99 17.25
C GLU A 323 -7.01 -6.37 15.96
N VAL A 324 -5.70 -6.11 15.88
CA VAL A 324 -4.91 -6.47 14.69
C VAL A 324 -4.75 -7.98 14.58
N MET A 325 -4.50 -8.69 15.69
CA MET A 325 -4.47 -10.16 15.69
C MET A 325 -5.80 -10.75 15.22
N ASP A 326 -6.93 -10.29 15.79
CA ASP A 326 -8.27 -10.77 15.43
C ASP A 326 -8.60 -10.50 13.95
N SER A 327 -8.27 -9.30 13.49
CA SER A 327 -8.44 -8.89 12.08
C SER A 327 -7.63 -9.74 11.11
N LEU A 328 -6.40 -10.12 11.48
CA LEU A 328 -5.54 -10.99 10.66
C LEU A 328 -6.08 -12.42 10.58
N ILE A 329 -6.65 -12.94 11.65
CA ILE A 329 -7.30 -14.26 11.66
C ILE A 329 -8.57 -14.23 10.78
N TRP A 330 -9.34 -13.14 10.81
CA TRP A 330 -10.47 -12.94 9.91
C TRP A 330 -10.02 -12.85 8.46
N LEU A 331 -8.96 -12.10 8.17
CA LEU A 331 -8.40 -11.98 6.82
C LEU A 331 -7.93 -13.34 6.29
N ASP A 332 -7.29 -14.16 7.13
CA ASP A 332 -6.90 -15.53 6.77
C ASP A 332 -8.10 -16.36 6.29
N ARG A 333 -9.24 -16.26 6.99
CA ARG A 333 -10.49 -16.95 6.60
C ARG A 333 -11.05 -16.41 5.28
N VAL A 334 -11.02 -15.09 5.07
CA VAL A 334 -11.47 -14.47 3.82
C VAL A 334 -10.58 -14.91 2.64
N ILE A 335 -9.25 -14.96 2.84
CA ILE A 335 -8.32 -15.48 1.83
C ILE A 335 -8.57 -16.96 1.56
N ALA A 336 -8.82 -17.78 2.59
CA ALA A 336 -9.14 -19.20 2.42
C ALA A 336 -10.40 -19.43 1.59
N ASP A 337 -11.47 -18.69 1.89
CA ASP A 337 -12.71 -18.72 1.14
C ASP A 337 -12.52 -18.24 -0.32
N PHE A 338 -11.75 -17.18 -0.51
CA PHE A 338 -11.43 -16.65 -1.83
C PHE A 338 -10.62 -17.64 -2.68
N LEU A 339 -9.60 -18.31 -2.11
CA LEU A 339 -8.83 -19.34 -2.81
C LEU A 339 -9.69 -20.58 -3.15
N GLY A 340 -10.56 -21.00 -2.22
CA GLY A 340 -11.55 -22.06 -2.51
C GLY A 340 -12.52 -21.70 -3.64
N PHE A 341 -12.95 -20.44 -3.67
CA PHE A 341 -13.77 -19.91 -4.76
C PHE A 341 -13.02 -19.94 -6.10
N LEU A 342 -11.75 -19.51 -6.15
CA LEU A 342 -10.93 -19.57 -7.38
C LEU A 342 -10.79 -21.01 -7.90
N ASP A 343 -10.57 -21.98 -7.01
CA ASP A 343 -10.50 -23.39 -7.38
C ASP A 343 -11.80 -23.90 -8.02
N ALA A 344 -12.93 -23.53 -7.41
CA ALA A 344 -14.24 -23.95 -7.90
C ALA A 344 -14.66 -23.28 -9.21
N GLU A 345 -14.33 -22.00 -9.37
CA GLU A 345 -14.76 -21.20 -10.53
C GLU A 345 -13.87 -21.42 -11.76
N LEU A 346 -12.55 -21.50 -11.56
CA LEU A 346 -11.56 -21.54 -12.65
C LEU A 346 -10.85 -22.89 -12.77
N GLY A 347 -10.76 -23.64 -11.68
CA GLY A 347 -9.94 -24.84 -11.55
C GLY A 347 -8.54 -24.53 -11.03
N ALA A 348 -8.04 -25.41 -10.15
CA ALA A 348 -6.70 -25.35 -9.63
C ALA A 348 -5.66 -25.37 -10.77
N GLY A 349 -4.62 -24.52 -10.67
CA GLY A 349 -3.56 -24.44 -11.67
C GLY A 349 -3.87 -23.55 -12.89
N ARG A 350 -5.02 -22.92 -12.96
CA ARG A 350 -5.37 -21.99 -14.05
C ARG A 350 -5.21 -20.52 -13.68
N TYR A 351 -4.90 -20.21 -12.44
CA TYR A 351 -4.68 -18.86 -11.94
C TYR A 351 -3.37 -18.77 -11.17
N VAL A 352 -2.86 -17.56 -11.04
CA VAL A 352 -1.75 -17.22 -10.14
C VAL A 352 -2.24 -16.19 -9.14
N VAL A 353 -1.85 -16.35 -7.87
CA VAL A 353 -2.09 -15.38 -6.81
C VAL A 353 -0.75 -14.87 -6.31
N VAL A 354 -0.62 -13.55 -6.21
CA VAL A 354 0.48 -12.87 -5.52
C VAL A 354 -0.11 -12.13 -4.33
N LEU A 355 0.47 -12.31 -3.14
CA LEU A 355 0.09 -11.54 -1.96
C LEU A 355 1.29 -10.76 -1.46
N SER A 356 1.09 -9.45 -1.28
CA SER A 356 2.06 -8.55 -0.67
C SER A 356 1.36 -7.50 0.19
N ALA A 357 2.11 -6.52 0.67
CA ALA A 357 1.60 -5.34 1.34
C ALA A 357 2.22 -4.09 0.74
N ASP A 358 1.54 -2.96 0.85
CA ASP A 358 2.02 -1.66 0.40
C ASP A 358 3.05 -1.03 1.37
N HIS A 359 3.05 -1.45 2.62
CA HIS A 359 4.02 -1.16 3.69
C HIS A 359 3.72 -1.98 4.94
N GLY A 360 4.63 -1.93 5.92
CA GLY A 360 4.38 -2.33 7.30
C GLY A 360 3.98 -1.16 8.20
N VAL A 361 4.32 -1.24 9.50
CA VAL A 361 3.99 -0.20 10.49
C VAL A 361 4.90 -0.29 11.70
N ALA A 362 5.21 0.87 12.31
CA ALA A 362 5.95 0.94 13.56
C ALA A 362 5.13 0.38 14.73
N PRO A 363 5.75 -0.30 15.72
CA PRO A 363 5.11 -0.57 17.00
C PRO A 363 4.81 0.73 17.75
N LEU A 364 3.86 0.69 18.69
CA LEU A 364 3.58 1.80 19.59
C LEU A 364 4.86 2.21 20.35
N PRO A 365 5.21 3.51 20.43
CA PRO A 365 6.40 3.97 21.15
C PRO A 365 6.40 3.52 22.62
N GLU A 366 5.25 3.53 23.26
CA GLU A 366 5.04 3.10 24.65
C GLU A 366 5.39 1.63 24.83
N ARG A 367 5.04 0.78 23.85
CA ARG A 367 5.39 -0.65 23.85
C ARG A 367 6.90 -0.85 23.63
N VAL A 368 7.51 -0.08 22.73
CA VAL A 368 8.97 -0.13 22.52
C VAL A 368 9.70 0.20 23.80
N LEU A 369 9.33 1.29 24.48
CA LEU A 369 9.95 1.72 25.74
C LEU A 369 9.77 0.68 26.85
N ALA A 370 8.63 -0.02 26.89
CA ALA A 370 8.36 -1.06 27.91
C ALA A 370 9.11 -2.38 27.66
N THR A 371 9.37 -2.73 26.38
CA THR A 371 9.88 -4.06 26.02
C THR A 371 11.33 -4.07 25.54
N GLN A 372 11.87 -2.96 25.06
CA GLN A 372 13.20 -2.87 24.46
C GLN A 372 14.12 -1.93 25.28
N ARG A 373 15.02 -2.52 26.06
CA ARG A 373 15.98 -1.75 26.88
C ARG A 373 16.97 -0.99 26.02
N GLY A 374 17.22 0.28 26.36
CA GLY A 374 18.21 1.12 25.70
C GLY A 374 17.76 1.70 24.35
N ILE A 375 16.53 1.45 23.93
CA ILE A 375 15.95 2.07 22.74
C ILE A 375 15.19 3.33 23.14
N SER A 376 15.37 4.40 22.34
CA SER A 376 14.57 5.62 22.43
C SER A 376 13.41 5.53 21.44
N ALA A 377 12.23 5.94 21.87
CA ALA A 377 11.04 6.03 21.05
C ALA A 377 10.19 7.22 21.51
N GLY A 378 9.36 7.76 20.63
CA GLY A 378 8.53 8.90 21.04
C GLY A 378 7.66 9.46 19.91
N ARG A 379 6.92 10.50 20.27
CA ARG A 379 6.02 11.22 19.39
C ARG A 379 6.59 12.60 19.10
N LEU A 380 6.59 13.03 17.82
CA LEU A 380 7.17 14.29 17.40
C LEU A 380 6.25 15.47 17.75
N ASP A 381 6.83 16.53 18.26
CA ASP A 381 6.20 17.84 18.32
C ASP A 381 6.49 18.64 17.04
N LEU A 382 5.69 18.40 16.00
CA LEU A 382 5.85 19.06 14.71
C LEU A 382 5.69 20.58 14.76
N LYS A 383 4.95 21.11 15.74
CA LYS A 383 4.86 22.58 15.94
C LYS A 383 6.19 23.15 16.40
N ALA A 384 6.92 22.44 17.27
CA ALA A 384 8.27 22.83 17.67
C ALA A 384 9.28 22.73 16.52
N PHE A 385 9.09 21.79 15.57
CA PHE A 385 9.89 21.74 14.34
C PHE A 385 9.62 22.96 13.46
N ASP A 386 8.34 23.28 13.20
CA ASP A 386 7.94 24.43 12.37
C ASP A 386 8.45 25.76 12.95
N ALA A 387 8.36 25.93 14.27
CA ALA A 387 8.90 27.10 14.97
C ALA A 387 10.42 27.23 14.81
N ALA A 388 11.17 26.15 15.08
CA ALA A 388 12.62 26.16 14.98
C ALA A 388 13.11 26.45 13.54
N VAL A 389 12.43 25.88 12.52
CA VAL A 389 12.73 26.15 11.10
C VAL A 389 12.52 27.63 10.77
N ASN A 390 11.38 28.20 11.18
CA ASN A 390 11.09 29.62 10.91
C ASN A 390 12.08 30.54 11.65
N GLU A 391 12.36 30.29 12.92
CA GLU A 391 13.35 31.06 13.71
C GLU A 391 14.73 31.03 13.08
N ALA A 392 15.21 29.87 12.62
CA ALA A 392 16.51 29.73 11.98
C ALA A 392 16.60 30.51 10.67
N LEU A 393 15.55 30.47 9.83
CA LEU A 393 15.51 31.23 8.57
C LEU A 393 15.43 32.73 8.83
N VAL A 394 14.66 33.18 9.82
CA VAL A 394 14.58 34.59 10.23
C VAL A 394 15.94 35.06 10.78
N ALA A 395 16.59 34.25 11.59
CA ALA A 395 17.91 34.60 12.14
C ALA A 395 18.98 34.72 11.04
N ALA A 396 18.96 33.85 10.03
CA ALA A 396 19.92 33.84 8.95
C ALA A 396 19.69 34.94 7.90
N PHE A 397 18.41 35.20 7.53
CA PHE A 397 18.05 36.02 6.36
C PHE A 397 17.11 37.17 6.67
N GLY A 398 16.72 37.36 7.91
CA GLY A 398 15.84 38.42 8.37
C GLY A 398 14.36 38.08 8.33
N PRO A 399 13.52 38.87 9.00
CA PRO A 399 12.09 38.63 9.06
C PRO A 399 11.40 38.88 7.70
N VAL A 400 10.27 38.23 7.50
CA VAL A 400 9.35 38.47 6.38
C VAL A 400 7.97 38.83 6.92
N THR A 401 7.21 39.57 6.14
CA THR A 401 5.83 39.98 6.46
C THR A 401 4.86 39.36 5.45
N GLU A 402 3.64 39.07 5.91
CA GLU A 402 2.59 38.56 5.03
C GLU A 402 2.44 39.41 3.74
N PRO A 403 2.23 38.79 2.60
CA PRO A 403 1.93 37.36 2.38
C PRO A 403 3.18 36.45 2.24
N LEU A 404 4.41 37.00 2.40
CA LEU A 404 5.64 36.22 2.28
C LEU A 404 5.82 35.27 3.48
N ARG A 405 6.31 34.07 3.20
CA ARG A 405 6.69 33.05 4.19
C ARG A 405 8.00 32.41 3.76
N TRP A 406 8.81 31.95 4.70
CA TRP A 406 10.05 31.27 4.37
C TRP A 406 9.84 29.84 3.88
N ALA A 407 9.08 29.06 4.63
CA ALA A 407 8.86 27.64 4.36
C ALA A 407 7.48 27.16 4.78
N THR A 408 7.07 26.02 4.23
CA THR A 408 5.89 25.28 4.68
C THR A 408 6.23 23.79 4.76
N ARG A 409 5.70 23.11 5.81
CA ARG A 409 5.94 21.68 6.01
C ARG A 409 5.03 20.84 5.13
N ASP A 410 5.58 19.75 4.61
CA ASP A 410 4.89 18.71 3.87
C ASP A 410 5.44 17.34 4.33
N GLY A 411 4.66 16.63 5.14
CA GLY A 411 5.10 15.40 5.78
C GLY A 411 6.39 15.60 6.59
N SER A 412 7.43 14.82 6.27
CA SER A 412 8.77 14.89 6.86
C SER A 412 9.71 15.78 6.05
N GLY A 413 9.22 16.93 5.56
CA GLY A 413 10.04 17.87 4.80
C GLY A 413 9.47 19.28 4.77
N TYR A 414 10.22 20.19 4.14
CA TYR A 414 9.88 21.60 4.01
C TYR A 414 10.06 22.08 2.57
N HIS A 415 9.02 22.69 2.02
CA HIS A 415 9.09 23.47 0.80
C HIS A 415 9.52 24.90 1.13
N LEU A 416 10.40 25.47 0.34
CA LEU A 416 10.83 26.86 0.40
C LEU A 416 10.01 27.70 -0.60
N PHE A 417 9.55 28.89 -0.19
CA PHE A 417 8.77 29.77 -1.07
C PHE A 417 9.69 30.55 -2.01
N PRO A 418 9.62 30.34 -3.36
CA PRO A 418 10.49 30.98 -4.34
C PRO A 418 10.39 32.51 -4.33
N GLU A 419 9.18 33.06 -4.10
CA GLU A 419 8.94 34.50 -4.03
C GLU A 419 9.69 35.13 -2.86
N THR A 420 9.70 34.48 -1.71
CA THR A 420 10.42 34.93 -0.52
C THR A 420 11.92 34.87 -0.75
N LEU A 421 12.44 33.78 -1.27
CA LEU A 421 13.84 33.61 -1.61
C LEU A 421 14.31 34.72 -2.57
N LYS A 422 13.53 34.98 -3.64
CA LYS A 422 13.81 36.03 -4.60
C LYS A 422 13.79 37.43 -3.95
N ALA A 423 12.78 37.73 -3.16
CA ALA A 423 12.64 39.04 -2.49
C ALA A 423 13.79 39.33 -1.52
N LYS A 424 14.37 38.30 -0.92
CA LYS A 424 15.48 38.38 0.04
C LYS A 424 16.86 38.17 -0.59
N GLY A 425 16.95 37.86 -1.90
CA GLY A 425 18.23 37.56 -2.56
C GLY A 425 18.92 36.29 -2.04
N VAL A 426 18.13 35.32 -1.53
CA VAL A 426 18.62 34.07 -0.94
C VAL A 426 18.48 32.94 -1.96
N THR A 427 19.53 32.13 -2.10
CA THR A 427 19.46 30.94 -2.96
C THR A 427 18.75 29.78 -2.25
N PRO A 428 18.03 28.89 -2.99
CA PRO A 428 17.43 27.70 -2.39
C PRO A 428 18.46 26.84 -1.62
N ALA A 429 19.66 26.69 -2.16
CA ALA A 429 20.76 25.95 -1.52
C ALA A 429 21.17 26.56 -0.17
N ALA A 430 21.32 27.90 -0.09
CA ALA A 430 21.68 28.58 1.18
C ALA A 430 20.58 28.39 2.24
N ALA A 431 19.30 28.54 1.85
CA ALA A 431 18.18 28.30 2.76
C ALA A 431 18.09 26.81 3.16
N GLY A 432 18.32 25.90 2.22
CA GLY A 432 18.36 24.46 2.48
C GLY A 432 19.41 24.07 3.51
N GLU A 433 20.62 24.66 3.47
CA GLU A 433 21.67 24.39 4.45
C GLU A 433 21.33 24.92 5.85
N VAL A 434 20.61 26.05 5.97
CA VAL A 434 20.10 26.52 7.27
C VAL A 434 19.11 25.51 7.84
N LEU A 435 18.18 24.99 7.01
CA LEU A 435 17.25 23.96 7.43
C LEU A 435 17.96 22.65 7.81
N ARG A 436 18.96 22.23 7.03
CA ARG A 436 19.80 21.07 7.37
C ARG A 436 20.37 21.21 8.77
N GLY A 437 20.96 22.37 9.09
CA GLY A 437 21.59 22.61 10.39
C GLY A 437 20.60 22.51 11.55
N VAL A 438 19.46 23.18 11.47
CA VAL A 438 18.45 23.19 12.55
C VAL A 438 17.76 21.86 12.72
N LEU A 439 17.46 21.14 11.64
CA LEU A 439 16.78 19.84 11.69
C LEU A 439 17.74 18.74 12.18
N ALA A 440 19.01 18.74 11.72
CA ALA A 440 20.03 17.78 12.17
C ALA A 440 20.38 17.91 13.66
N ALA A 441 20.16 19.09 14.25
CA ALA A 441 20.37 19.31 15.69
C ALA A 441 19.26 18.70 16.56
N ARG A 442 18.14 18.27 15.97
CA ARG A 442 17.02 17.66 16.71
C ARG A 442 17.38 16.24 17.14
N PRO A 443 17.18 15.87 18.42
CA PRO A 443 17.54 14.54 18.92
C PRO A 443 16.75 13.39 18.27
N GLU A 444 15.56 13.68 17.72
CA GLU A 444 14.68 12.74 17.06
C GLU A 444 15.04 12.48 15.58
N VAL A 445 15.93 13.30 14.99
CA VAL A 445 16.30 13.24 13.58
C VAL A 445 17.53 12.36 13.38
N ALA A 446 17.49 11.49 12.40
CA ALA A 446 18.58 10.61 12.00
C ALA A 446 19.40 11.20 10.84
N ALA A 447 18.72 11.78 9.85
CA ALA A 447 19.36 12.36 8.67
C ALA A 447 18.52 13.50 8.09
N VAL A 448 19.18 14.40 7.36
CA VAL A 448 18.55 15.50 6.62
C VAL A 448 19.18 15.58 5.24
N TYR A 449 18.35 15.63 4.22
CA TYR A 449 18.77 15.75 2.82
C TYR A 449 18.12 16.98 2.20
N THR A 450 18.90 17.73 1.41
CA THR A 450 18.39 18.83 0.61
C THR A 450 18.14 18.36 -0.82
N ARG A 451 17.43 19.16 -1.61
CA ARG A 451 17.25 18.95 -3.04
C ARG A 451 18.56 18.72 -3.78
N GLU A 452 19.63 19.44 -3.39
CA GLU A 452 20.94 19.37 -4.02
C GLU A 452 21.59 17.99 -3.87
N ASP A 453 21.36 17.29 -2.75
CA ASP A 453 21.89 15.94 -2.52
C ASP A 453 21.31 14.95 -3.51
N PHE A 454 20.03 15.08 -3.86
CA PHE A 454 19.34 14.18 -4.79
C PHE A 454 19.62 14.47 -6.27
N VAL A 455 20.00 15.71 -6.60
CA VAL A 455 20.33 16.13 -7.98
C VAL A 455 21.75 15.77 -8.36
N ARG A 456 22.69 15.74 -7.40
CA ARG A 456 24.09 15.41 -7.66
C ARG A 456 24.27 13.91 -7.82
N PRO A 457 25.05 13.46 -8.84
CA PRO A 457 25.39 12.04 -8.98
C PRO A 457 26.48 11.64 -7.97
N ALA A 458 26.16 11.65 -6.70
CA ALA A 458 27.04 11.19 -5.63
C ALA A 458 26.51 9.87 -5.05
N THR A 459 27.42 9.01 -4.60
CA THR A 459 27.05 7.82 -3.82
C THR A 459 26.50 8.28 -2.48
N MET A 460 25.28 7.86 -2.16
CA MET A 460 24.66 8.11 -0.86
C MET A 460 24.83 6.89 0.05
N ASP A 461 24.68 7.11 1.35
CA ASP A 461 24.52 6.00 2.27
C ASP A 461 23.18 5.24 1.99
N PRO A 462 22.98 4.03 2.54
CA PRO A 462 21.76 3.25 2.25
C PRO A 462 20.46 4.00 2.57
N LEU A 463 20.46 4.85 3.60
CA LEU A 463 19.30 5.66 3.97
C LEU A 463 19.03 6.75 2.92
N GLY A 464 20.07 7.44 2.47
CA GLY A 464 19.98 8.43 1.39
C GLY A 464 19.53 7.81 0.07
N GLU A 465 20.00 6.60 -0.28
CA GLU A 465 19.55 5.89 -1.48
C GLU A 465 18.06 5.53 -1.40
N ALA A 466 17.57 5.06 -0.26
CA ALA A 466 16.13 4.81 -0.05
C ALA A 466 15.30 6.10 -0.21
N MET A 467 15.79 7.21 0.36
CA MET A 467 15.13 8.51 0.21
C MET A 467 15.19 9.02 -1.23
N ARG A 468 16.28 8.79 -1.98
CA ARG A 468 16.41 9.16 -3.39
C ARG A 468 15.37 8.43 -4.28
N LEU A 469 15.05 7.18 -3.98
CA LEU A 469 13.99 6.43 -4.68
C LEU A 469 12.59 7.00 -4.40
N SER A 470 12.42 7.70 -3.28
CA SER A 470 11.17 8.38 -2.91
C SER A 470 11.08 9.83 -3.40
N TYR A 471 12.19 10.42 -3.86
CA TYR A 471 12.31 11.85 -4.10
C TYR A 471 12.03 12.23 -5.55
N HIS A 472 10.91 12.92 -5.81
CA HIS A 472 10.59 13.46 -7.13
C HIS A 472 10.87 14.96 -7.17
N LEU A 473 11.69 15.40 -8.15
CA LEU A 473 12.20 16.78 -8.25
C LEU A 473 11.14 17.88 -8.27
N GLN A 474 9.95 17.60 -8.79
CA GLN A 474 8.89 18.59 -8.93
C GLN A 474 7.84 18.55 -7.81
N ARG A 475 7.76 17.42 -7.05
CA ARG A 475 6.69 17.20 -6.08
C ARG A 475 7.20 17.14 -4.64
N SER A 476 8.40 16.62 -4.43
CA SER A 476 8.96 16.49 -3.08
C SER A 476 9.41 17.82 -2.49
N PRO A 477 9.46 17.96 -1.16
CA PRO A 477 9.97 19.12 -0.45
C PRO A 477 11.43 19.46 -0.82
N ASP A 478 11.86 20.70 -0.60
CA ASP A 478 13.24 21.13 -0.87
C ASP A 478 14.25 20.59 0.15
N VAL A 479 13.76 20.35 1.37
CA VAL A 479 14.52 19.68 2.43
C VAL A 479 13.66 18.59 3.02
N VAL A 480 14.19 17.37 3.15
CA VAL A 480 13.52 16.23 3.80
C VAL A 480 14.35 15.75 4.97
N PHE A 481 13.70 15.33 6.04
CA PHE A 481 14.37 14.72 7.19
C PHE A 481 13.83 13.30 7.43
N VAL A 482 14.70 12.45 7.93
CA VAL A 482 14.37 11.11 8.37
C VAL A 482 14.47 11.08 9.88
N THR A 483 13.42 10.62 10.56
CA THR A 483 13.44 10.45 12.01
C THR A 483 14.27 9.24 12.41
N LYS A 484 14.75 9.19 13.64
CA LYS A 484 15.27 7.94 14.21
C LYS A 484 14.16 6.88 14.28
N PRO A 485 14.49 5.58 14.31
CA PRO A 485 13.50 4.52 14.48
C PRO A 485 12.57 4.80 15.66
N TYR A 486 11.28 4.50 15.50
CA TYR A 486 10.25 4.64 16.52
C TYR A 486 9.88 6.08 16.93
N PHE A 487 10.31 7.09 16.14
CA PHE A 487 9.86 8.49 16.29
C PHE A 487 8.97 8.87 15.11
N PHE A 488 7.73 9.30 15.38
CA PHE A 488 6.76 9.69 14.34
C PHE A 488 5.73 10.71 14.85
N ASP A 489 4.99 11.27 13.92
CA ASP A 489 4.09 12.41 14.09
C ASP A 489 2.65 12.04 14.48
N ARG A 490 2.46 10.97 15.26
CA ARG A 490 1.13 10.58 15.73
C ARG A 490 0.96 10.82 17.23
N SER A 491 0.04 11.70 17.60
CA SER A 491 -0.19 12.09 18.99
C SER A 491 -1.70 12.31 19.21
N PRO A 492 -2.26 11.99 20.39
CA PRO A 492 -1.55 11.48 21.59
C PRO A 492 -1.35 9.97 21.59
N SER A 493 -1.99 9.22 20.69
CA SER A 493 -2.05 7.74 20.70
C SER A 493 -1.95 7.15 19.29
N GLY A 494 -1.90 5.82 19.20
CA GLY A 494 -1.78 5.08 17.94
C GLY A 494 -0.38 5.10 17.36
N THR A 495 -0.25 4.58 16.15
CA THR A 495 1.02 4.49 15.41
C THR A 495 0.86 4.89 13.95
N THR A 496 1.98 4.95 13.24
CA THR A 496 2.02 5.24 11.81
C THR A 496 3.23 4.58 11.14
N HIS A 497 3.35 4.78 9.85
CA HIS A 497 4.38 4.27 8.95
C HIS A 497 4.89 5.40 8.05
N GLY A 498 5.79 5.12 7.12
CA GLY A 498 6.33 6.09 6.18
C GLY A 498 7.83 6.28 6.33
N THR A 499 8.52 5.31 6.92
CA THR A 499 9.95 5.34 7.21
C THR A 499 10.72 4.26 6.44
N PRO A 500 12.04 4.39 6.27
CA PRO A 500 12.87 3.38 5.62
C PRO A 500 13.24 2.18 6.52
N TYR A 501 12.64 2.05 7.69
CA TYR A 501 13.02 1.02 8.66
C TYR A 501 12.27 -0.30 8.44
N ASN A 502 12.86 -1.40 8.91
CA ASN A 502 12.36 -2.76 8.67
C ASN A 502 10.89 -2.96 9.08
N TYR A 503 10.42 -2.32 10.13
CA TYR A 503 9.03 -2.46 10.55
C TYR A 503 8.03 -1.89 9.53
N ASP A 504 8.48 -0.97 8.64
CA ASP A 504 7.69 -0.42 7.53
C ASP A 504 8.01 -1.10 6.20
N THR A 505 9.27 -1.52 5.98
CA THR A 505 9.73 -2.02 4.68
C THR A 505 9.59 -3.52 4.51
N HIS A 506 9.68 -4.32 5.59
CA HIS A 506 9.64 -5.79 5.53
C HIS A 506 8.21 -6.31 5.46
N VAL A 507 7.79 -6.71 4.28
CA VAL A 507 6.42 -7.13 3.96
C VAL A 507 6.39 -8.53 3.36
N PRO A 508 5.24 -9.24 3.35
CA PRO A 508 5.10 -10.49 2.64
C PRO A 508 5.32 -10.31 1.13
N LEU A 509 5.89 -11.35 0.49
CA LEU A 509 5.83 -11.55 -0.95
C LEU A 509 5.63 -13.04 -1.21
N LEU A 510 4.35 -13.42 -1.31
CA LEU A 510 3.90 -14.80 -1.48
C LEU A 510 3.37 -15.00 -2.88
N TRP A 511 3.78 -16.09 -3.53
CA TRP A 511 3.31 -16.49 -4.85
C TRP A 511 2.66 -17.86 -4.78
N TYR A 512 1.56 -18.07 -5.48
CA TYR A 512 0.83 -19.33 -5.46
C TYR A 512 0.10 -19.57 -6.79
N GLY A 513 0.14 -20.81 -7.29
CA GLY A 513 -0.67 -21.25 -8.44
C GLY A 513 0.15 -21.52 -9.71
N ALA A 514 -0.45 -21.24 -10.85
CA ALA A 514 0.09 -21.59 -12.16
C ALA A 514 1.48 -20.97 -12.41
N GLY A 515 2.45 -21.82 -12.78
CA GLY A 515 3.81 -21.40 -13.09
C GLY A 515 4.68 -21.05 -11.89
N VAL A 516 4.17 -21.16 -10.67
CA VAL A 516 4.89 -20.83 -9.43
C VAL A 516 5.54 -22.09 -8.85
N PRO A 517 6.88 -22.11 -8.64
CA PRO A 517 7.52 -23.20 -7.91
C PRO A 517 7.17 -23.10 -6.41
N ALA A 518 6.93 -24.23 -5.76
CA ALA A 518 6.75 -24.26 -4.31
C ALA A 518 8.09 -24.17 -3.60
N GLY A 519 8.13 -23.47 -2.45
CA GLY A 519 9.32 -23.38 -1.61
C GLY A 519 9.43 -22.11 -0.78
N LYS A 520 10.57 -21.98 -0.11
CA LYS A 520 10.94 -20.79 0.67
C LYS A 520 12.23 -20.22 0.13
N ARG A 521 12.31 -18.91 0.01
CA ARG A 521 13.48 -18.16 -0.38
C ARG A 521 13.88 -17.19 0.71
N VAL A 522 15.19 -17.11 0.98
CA VAL A 522 15.76 -16.27 2.06
C VAL A 522 16.66 -15.17 1.52
N GLU A 523 16.94 -15.17 0.23
CA GLU A 523 17.67 -14.10 -0.43
C GLU A 523 16.83 -12.81 -0.40
N PRO A 524 17.47 -11.64 -0.15
CA PRO A 524 16.81 -10.35 -0.18
C PRO A 524 16.22 -10.04 -1.55
N VAL A 525 14.94 -9.66 -1.58
CA VAL A 525 14.23 -9.25 -2.80
C VAL A 525 13.49 -7.93 -2.57
N GLY A 526 13.17 -7.21 -3.63
CA GLY A 526 12.34 -6.02 -3.57
C GLY A 526 10.88 -6.30 -3.92
N VAL A 527 9.96 -5.51 -3.38
CA VAL A 527 8.55 -5.54 -3.82
C VAL A 527 8.42 -5.12 -5.29
N ASP A 528 9.32 -4.28 -5.79
CA ASP A 528 9.42 -3.90 -7.20
C ASP A 528 9.76 -5.07 -8.15
N ASP A 529 10.28 -6.19 -7.63
CA ASP A 529 10.50 -7.44 -8.37
C ASP A 529 9.18 -8.17 -8.73
N LEU A 530 8.06 -7.81 -8.08
CA LEU A 530 6.73 -8.39 -8.34
C LEU A 530 6.32 -8.22 -9.80
N VAL A 531 6.40 -7.00 -10.30
CA VAL A 531 5.88 -6.63 -11.63
C VAL A 531 6.62 -7.34 -12.77
N PRO A 532 7.96 -7.32 -12.85
CA PRO A 532 8.67 -8.05 -13.90
C PRO A 532 8.48 -9.57 -13.80
N THR A 533 8.36 -10.11 -12.59
CA THR A 533 8.09 -11.55 -12.38
C THR A 533 6.70 -11.92 -12.89
N LEU A 534 5.67 -11.16 -12.51
CA LEU A 534 4.31 -11.43 -12.96
C LEU A 534 4.16 -11.19 -14.47
N GLY A 535 4.81 -10.13 -15.00
CA GLY A 535 4.84 -9.87 -16.44
C GLY A 535 5.43 -11.05 -17.23
N ASN A 536 6.52 -11.64 -16.73
CA ASN A 536 7.11 -12.84 -17.31
C ASN A 536 6.14 -14.04 -17.32
N LEU A 537 5.43 -14.28 -16.21
CA LEU A 537 4.42 -15.36 -16.13
C LEU A 537 3.24 -15.14 -17.09
N LEU A 538 2.84 -13.88 -17.32
CA LEU A 538 1.75 -13.51 -18.22
C LEU A 538 2.19 -13.42 -19.70
N GLY A 539 3.47 -13.63 -20.00
CA GLY A 539 4.02 -13.51 -21.35
C GLY A 539 4.03 -12.08 -21.90
N ILE A 540 4.13 -11.09 -21.02
CA ILE A 540 4.24 -9.65 -21.36
C ILE A 540 5.48 -9.05 -20.72
N GLY A 541 5.95 -7.93 -21.28
CA GLY A 541 7.07 -7.20 -20.70
C GLY A 541 6.65 -6.39 -19.46
N ALA A 542 7.61 -6.11 -18.58
CA ALA A 542 7.41 -5.15 -17.50
C ALA A 542 7.14 -3.73 -18.05
N PRO A 543 6.42 -2.89 -17.31
CA PRO A 543 6.24 -1.48 -17.66
C PRO A 543 7.58 -0.75 -17.84
N PRO A 544 7.64 0.30 -18.67
CA PRO A 544 8.82 1.15 -18.79
C PRO A 544 9.23 1.71 -17.42
N ASN A 545 10.54 1.79 -17.17
CA ASN A 545 11.13 2.25 -15.90
C ASN A 545 10.91 1.34 -14.68
N ALA A 546 10.25 0.19 -14.82
CA ALA A 546 10.28 -0.85 -13.77
C ALA A 546 11.74 -1.32 -13.57
N ARG A 547 12.18 -1.36 -12.32
CA ARG A 547 13.60 -1.66 -11.99
C ARG A 547 13.83 -3.01 -11.34
N GLY A 548 12.76 -3.68 -10.95
CA GLY A 548 12.82 -5.02 -10.37
C GLY A 548 13.34 -6.07 -11.36
N GLN A 549 13.64 -7.23 -10.86
CA GLN A 549 14.12 -8.39 -11.63
C GLN A 549 13.08 -9.52 -11.61
N VAL A 550 13.18 -10.43 -12.58
CA VAL A 550 12.39 -11.66 -12.59
C VAL A 550 12.98 -12.61 -11.55
N LEU A 551 12.15 -13.09 -10.63
CA LEU A 551 12.58 -13.89 -9.47
C LEU A 551 12.65 -15.40 -9.77
N PHE A 552 11.85 -15.90 -10.71
CA PHE A 552 11.80 -17.32 -11.11
C PHE A 552 11.22 -17.52 -12.51
#